data_4b99a60d4d74d85156d586bb8e9280b4
#
_entry.id   4b99a60d4d74d85156d586bb8e9280b4
#
_cell.length_a   1.000
_cell.length_b   1.000
_cell.length_c   1.000
_cell.angle_alpha   90.00
_cell.angle_beta   90.00
_cell.angle_gamma   90.00
#
_symmetry.space_group_name_H-M   'P 1'
#
loop_
_entity.id
_entity.type
_entity.pdbx_description
1 polymer ?
#
loop_
_entity_poly.entity_id
_entity_poly.type
_entity_poly.pdbx_seq_one_letter_code
_entity_poly.pdbx_strand_id
1 'polypeptide(L)'
;MLQLSELKIAIIGLGYVGLPLAVEFGKKVPVVGFDIHQKRIDELKSGKDHTLEVSPEELAQATRLHYSANLEDLKDCNFYIVTVPTPIDQFKQPDLTPLIKASQSIGQVLSQGDVVVYESTVYPGATEEACIPVLEQVSGLTFNTNFFAGYSPERINPGDKQHRVTNILKITSGSTPEVADYVDQVYNLIIQAGTHKAPSIKVAEAAKVIENTQRDVNIALINELAVIFNKMGIDTEAVLQAAGTKWNFLPFRPGLVGGHCIGVDPYYLTHKAQSIGYHPEIILAGRRLNDGMGAYVVTQLVKGMIKKKIQVEGAKVLVLGLSFKENCPDIRNTKVIDIVHELQEYHIQADVYDPWIDAAEAEHEYRIHPITELKNGEYDAVILAVAHEQFKAMGAAQIRALGKANHVLYDLKYVFSQAESDLRL
;
A
#
# COMPACT_ATOMS: atom_id res chain seq x y z
N MET A 1 30.44 18.54 7.81
CA MET A 1 29.08 18.26 7.28
C MET A 1 29.08 18.64 5.82
N LEU A 2 28.47 17.83 4.95
CA LEU A 2 28.38 18.05 3.51
C LEU A 2 27.61 19.37 3.22
N GLN A 3 28.06 20.07 2.20
CA GLN A 3 27.31 21.22 1.67
C GLN A 3 26.36 20.77 0.56
N LEU A 4 25.22 21.45 0.40
CA LEU A 4 24.26 21.12 -0.68
C LEU A 4 24.88 21.20 -2.08
N SER A 5 25.93 21.99 -2.26
CA SER A 5 26.69 22.07 -3.51
C SER A 5 27.47 20.79 -3.88
N GLU A 6 27.74 19.94 -2.89
CA GLU A 6 28.46 18.66 -3.04
C GLU A 6 27.52 17.46 -3.06
N LEU A 7 26.20 17.71 -2.97
CA LEU A 7 25.18 16.67 -2.86
C LEU A 7 25.12 15.79 -4.12
N LYS A 8 25.29 14.50 -3.92
CA LYS A 8 25.08 13.43 -4.92
C LYS A 8 24.22 12.34 -4.26
N ILE A 9 23.05 12.13 -4.78
CA ILE A 9 22.05 11.27 -4.16
C ILE A 9 22.09 9.87 -4.80
N ALA A 10 22.03 8.83 -3.98
CA ALA A 10 21.71 7.47 -4.40
C ALA A 10 20.30 7.12 -3.90
N ILE A 11 19.40 6.69 -4.79
CA ILE A 11 18.07 6.18 -4.40
C ILE A 11 18.05 4.68 -4.60
N ILE A 12 17.84 3.93 -3.53
CA ILE A 12 17.93 2.47 -3.47
C ILE A 12 16.51 1.88 -3.50
N GLY A 13 16.18 1.25 -4.63
CA GLY A 13 14.84 0.76 -4.95
C GLY A 13 14.05 1.76 -5.79
N LEU A 14 13.67 1.37 -7.00
CA LEU A 14 12.99 2.23 -7.98
C LEU A 14 11.54 1.78 -8.22
N GLY A 15 10.83 1.52 -7.11
CA GLY A 15 9.39 1.22 -7.11
C GLY A 15 8.53 2.49 -7.04
N TYR A 16 7.31 2.33 -6.49
CA TYR A 16 6.28 3.39 -6.35
C TYR A 16 6.74 4.63 -5.57
N VAL A 17 7.70 4.48 -4.66
CA VAL A 17 8.24 5.57 -3.84
C VAL A 17 9.53 6.11 -4.43
N GLY A 18 10.48 5.21 -4.71
CA GLY A 18 11.83 5.60 -5.10
C GLY A 18 11.92 6.25 -6.48
N LEU A 19 11.14 5.79 -7.46
CA LEU A 19 11.18 6.38 -8.79
C LEU A 19 10.69 7.83 -8.83
N PRO A 20 9.52 8.19 -8.27
CA PRO A 20 9.09 9.59 -8.19
C PRO A 20 10.12 10.49 -7.49
N LEU A 21 10.71 10.04 -6.38
CA LEU A 21 11.77 10.76 -5.68
C LEU A 21 13.01 10.94 -6.57
N ALA A 22 13.48 9.87 -7.23
CA ALA A 22 14.63 9.93 -8.12
C ALA A 22 14.44 10.95 -9.25
N VAL A 23 13.24 10.97 -9.83
CA VAL A 23 12.89 11.91 -10.90
C VAL A 23 12.89 13.34 -10.39
N GLU A 24 12.24 13.64 -9.26
CA GLU A 24 12.17 14.99 -8.73
C GLU A 24 13.55 15.52 -8.30
N PHE A 25 14.35 14.69 -7.61
CA PHE A 25 15.72 15.07 -7.31
C PHE A 25 16.59 15.20 -8.56
N GLY A 26 16.43 14.31 -9.54
CA GLY A 26 17.18 14.32 -10.80
C GLY A 26 16.93 15.53 -11.71
N LYS A 27 15.86 16.29 -11.46
CA LYS A 27 15.64 17.64 -12.05
C LYS A 27 16.55 18.71 -11.43
N LYS A 28 17.08 18.48 -10.22
CA LYS A 28 17.80 19.50 -9.42
C LYS A 28 19.29 19.19 -9.21
N VAL A 29 19.60 17.94 -8.83
CA VAL A 29 20.94 17.51 -8.39
C VAL A 29 21.33 16.19 -9.08
N PRO A 30 22.62 15.81 -9.08
CA PRO A 30 23.03 14.48 -9.56
C PRO A 30 22.39 13.37 -8.72
N VAL A 31 21.77 12.39 -9.39
CA VAL A 31 21.10 11.24 -8.75
C VAL A 31 21.50 9.96 -9.47
N VAL A 32 21.83 8.92 -8.70
CA VAL A 32 21.90 7.54 -9.16
C VAL A 32 20.68 6.79 -8.63
N GLY A 33 19.77 6.40 -9.52
CA GLY A 33 18.68 5.50 -9.21
C GLY A 33 19.15 4.06 -9.32
N PHE A 34 19.22 3.36 -8.20
CA PHE A 34 19.71 1.99 -8.11
C PHE A 34 18.59 0.99 -7.86
N ASP A 35 18.56 -0.07 -8.66
CA ASP A 35 17.68 -1.22 -8.41
C ASP A 35 18.45 -2.51 -8.74
N ILE A 36 18.25 -3.54 -7.90
CA ILE A 36 18.90 -4.84 -8.08
C ILE A 36 18.38 -5.59 -9.32
N HIS A 37 17.19 -5.23 -9.81
CA HIS A 37 16.56 -5.86 -10.97
C HIS A 37 16.95 -5.18 -12.26
N GLN A 38 17.84 -5.81 -13.02
CA GLN A 38 18.31 -5.29 -14.32
C GLN A 38 17.15 -4.98 -15.28
N LYS A 39 16.10 -5.80 -15.27
CA LYS A 39 14.89 -5.58 -16.09
C LYS A 39 14.24 -4.22 -15.80
N ARG A 40 14.20 -3.82 -14.50
CA ARG A 40 13.67 -2.51 -14.09
C ARG A 40 14.53 -1.37 -14.62
N ILE A 41 15.83 -1.51 -14.53
CA ILE A 41 16.79 -0.53 -15.07
C ILE A 41 16.66 -0.37 -16.59
N ASP A 42 16.54 -1.47 -17.32
CA ASP A 42 16.41 -1.46 -18.78
C ASP A 42 15.08 -0.80 -19.21
N GLU A 43 14.00 -1.09 -18.49
CA GLU A 43 12.69 -0.48 -18.68
C GLU A 43 12.79 1.05 -18.52
N LEU A 44 13.33 1.52 -17.40
CA LEU A 44 13.46 2.95 -17.10
C LEU A 44 14.39 3.67 -18.09
N LYS A 45 15.48 3.04 -18.50
CA LYS A 45 16.36 3.56 -19.57
C LYS A 45 15.63 3.67 -20.91
N SER A 46 14.60 2.86 -21.16
CA SER A 46 13.76 2.96 -22.35
C SER A 46 12.67 4.03 -22.25
N GLY A 47 12.59 4.77 -21.13
CA GLY A 47 11.60 5.81 -20.88
C GLY A 47 10.23 5.27 -20.50
N LYS A 48 10.14 4.04 -19.96
CA LYS A 48 8.89 3.40 -19.54
C LYS A 48 8.86 3.17 -18.03
N ASP A 49 7.67 3.28 -17.47
CA ASP A 49 7.40 2.96 -16.06
C ASP A 49 6.14 2.10 -15.94
N HIS A 50 6.31 0.79 -15.67
CA HIS A 50 5.18 -0.13 -15.46
C HIS A 50 4.35 0.19 -14.22
N THR A 51 4.92 0.93 -13.25
CA THR A 51 4.17 1.35 -12.05
C THR A 51 3.19 2.48 -12.34
N LEU A 52 3.30 3.12 -13.51
CA LEU A 52 2.48 4.26 -13.97
C LEU A 52 2.50 5.49 -13.04
N GLU A 53 3.50 5.57 -12.16
CA GLU A 53 3.68 6.70 -11.23
C GLU A 53 4.33 7.91 -11.91
N VAL A 54 5.18 7.67 -12.89
CA VAL A 54 5.93 8.71 -13.59
C VAL A 54 5.70 8.59 -15.11
N SER A 55 5.32 9.69 -15.75
CA SER A 55 5.13 9.70 -17.19
C SER A 55 6.46 9.73 -17.97
N PRO A 56 6.49 9.30 -19.25
CA PRO A 56 7.69 9.41 -20.09
C PRO A 56 8.25 10.84 -20.17
N GLU A 57 7.39 11.85 -20.18
CA GLU A 57 7.78 13.25 -20.22
C GLU A 57 8.47 13.67 -18.92
N GLU A 58 8.01 13.18 -17.77
CA GLU A 58 8.63 13.44 -16.46
C GLU A 58 9.97 12.74 -16.35
N LEU A 59 10.09 11.48 -16.81
CA LEU A 59 11.36 10.76 -16.89
C LEU A 59 12.39 11.56 -17.71
N ALA A 60 11.98 12.10 -18.86
CA ALA A 60 12.84 12.90 -19.73
C ALA A 60 13.29 14.23 -19.11
N GLN A 61 12.53 14.81 -18.16
CA GLN A 61 12.90 16.03 -17.45
C GLN A 61 14.00 15.83 -16.39
N ALA A 62 14.18 14.59 -15.91
CA ALA A 62 15.18 14.26 -14.90
C ALA A 62 16.58 14.11 -15.52
N THR A 63 17.11 15.15 -16.13
CA THR A 63 18.34 15.12 -16.93
C THR A 63 19.62 14.80 -16.15
N ARG A 64 19.57 14.84 -14.82
CA ARG A 64 20.68 14.51 -13.90
C ARG A 64 20.50 13.15 -13.22
N LEU A 65 19.48 12.37 -13.63
CA LEU A 65 19.21 11.04 -13.10
C LEU A 65 19.87 9.99 -13.99
N HIS A 66 20.66 9.13 -13.37
CA HIS A 66 21.28 7.96 -13.99
C HIS A 66 20.73 6.67 -13.35
N TYR A 67 20.38 5.66 -14.16
CA TYR A 67 19.86 4.39 -13.67
C TYR A 67 20.95 3.31 -13.71
N SER A 68 21.13 2.59 -12.60
CA SER A 68 22.13 1.53 -12.50
C SER A 68 21.67 0.34 -11.65
N ALA A 69 22.13 -0.86 -12.02
CA ALA A 69 22.10 -2.06 -11.18
C ALA A 69 23.49 -2.42 -10.63
N ASN A 70 24.51 -1.60 -10.92
CA ASN A 70 25.89 -1.82 -10.47
C ASN A 70 26.17 -0.99 -9.22
N LEU A 71 26.56 -1.67 -8.13
CA LEU A 71 26.86 -1.04 -6.84
C LEU A 71 28.03 -0.03 -6.92
N GLU A 72 29.00 -0.28 -7.81
CA GLU A 72 30.16 0.60 -8.01
C GLU A 72 29.76 2.03 -8.39
N ASP A 73 28.62 2.20 -9.08
CA ASP A 73 28.14 3.51 -9.52
C ASP A 73 27.64 4.38 -8.34
N LEU A 74 27.50 3.79 -7.14
CA LEU A 74 27.10 4.50 -5.93
C LEU A 74 28.29 5.08 -5.14
N LYS A 75 29.53 4.72 -5.45
CA LYS A 75 30.72 5.10 -4.67
C LYS A 75 30.94 6.63 -4.56
N ASP A 76 30.49 7.35 -5.57
CA ASP A 76 30.60 8.81 -5.59
C ASP A 76 29.41 9.53 -4.93
N CYS A 77 28.39 8.80 -4.48
CA CYS A 77 27.26 9.34 -3.76
C CYS A 77 27.59 9.58 -2.28
N ASN A 78 26.94 10.58 -1.69
CA ASN A 78 27.16 10.95 -0.29
C ASN A 78 25.86 11.09 0.51
N PHE A 79 24.70 10.88 -0.16
CA PHE A 79 23.38 10.89 0.44
C PHE A 79 22.57 9.74 -0.14
N TYR A 80 22.24 8.76 0.68
CA TYR A 80 21.55 7.55 0.27
C TYR A 80 20.11 7.58 0.78
N ILE A 81 19.14 7.34 -0.09
CA ILE A 81 17.71 7.24 0.25
C ILE A 81 17.25 5.81 -0.02
N VAL A 82 16.80 5.12 1.02
CA VAL A 82 16.37 3.71 0.94
C VAL A 82 14.86 3.63 0.88
N THR A 83 14.35 3.11 -0.24
CA THR A 83 12.91 3.01 -0.56
C THR A 83 12.50 1.58 -0.93
N VAL A 84 13.20 0.59 -0.38
CA VAL A 84 12.91 -0.83 -0.60
C VAL A 84 11.62 -1.26 0.10
N PRO A 85 10.93 -2.31 -0.40
CA PRO A 85 9.71 -2.81 0.24
C PRO A 85 9.98 -3.38 1.63
N THR A 86 8.97 -3.31 2.48
CA THR A 86 8.95 -3.86 3.84
C THR A 86 7.69 -4.71 4.02
N PRO A 87 7.68 -5.96 3.54
CA PRO A 87 6.53 -6.84 3.64
C PRO A 87 6.40 -7.43 5.05
N ILE A 88 5.33 -8.19 5.26
CA ILE A 88 5.18 -9.09 6.39
C ILE A 88 5.28 -10.54 5.91
N ASP A 89 5.74 -11.43 6.77
CA ASP A 89 5.76 -12.87 6.49
C ASP A 89 4.37 -13.53 6.65
N GLN A 90 4.30 -14.84 6.42
CA GLN A 90 3.08 -15.63 6.59
C GLN A 90 2.52 -15.63 8.03
N PHE A 91 3.34 -15.29 9.03
CA PHE A 91 2.95 -15.15 10.42
C PHE A 91 2.62 -13.70 10.80
N LYS A 92 2.52 -12.82 9.81
CA LYS A 92 2.24 -11.39 9.98
C LYS A 92 3.31 -10.67 10.80
N GLN A 93 4.57 -11.15 10.72
CA GLN A 93 5.72 -10.50 11.34
C GLN A 93 6.45 -9.63 10.31
N PRO A 94 7.03 -8.48 10.72
CA PRO A 94 7.83 -7.65 9.83
C PRO A 94 8.98 -8.41 9.19
N ASP A 95 9.08 -8.37 7.87
CA ASP A 95 10.25 -8.86 7.15
C ASP A 95 11.16 -7.69 6.76
N LEU A 96 12.24 -7.53 7.52
CA LEU A 96 13.25 -6.50 7.29
C LEU A 96 14.37 -6.95 6.33
N THR A 97 14.27 -8.14 5.75
CA THR A 97 15.29 -8.68 4.83
C THR A 97 15.67 -7.71 3.71
N PRO A 98 14.73 -7.04 2.99
CA PRO A 98 15.09 -6.08 1.97
C PRO A 98 15.88 -4.88 2.52
N LEU A 99 15.51 -4.37 3.70
CA LEU A 99 16.22 -3.27 4.38
C LEU A 99 17.64 -3.67 4.79
N ILE A 100 17.80 -4.86 5.36
CA ILE A 100 19.11 -5.40 5.76
C ILE A 100 20.01 -5.55 4.53
N LYS A 101 19.49 -6.11 3.42
CA LYS A 101 20.25 -6.25 2.17
C LYS A 101 20.62 -4.89 1.56
N ALA A 102 19.70 -3.92 1.58
CA ALA A 102 20.00 -2.56 1.13
C ALA A 102 21.09 -1.91 2.00
N SER A 103 21.02 -2.06 3.33
CA SER A 103 22.04 -1.57 4.26
C SER A 103 23.39 -2.26 4.04
N GLN A 104 23.40 -3.58 3.77
CA GLN A 104 24.62 -4.31 3.40
C GLN A 104 25.25 -3.76 2.10
N SER A 105 24.43 -3.49 1.09
CA SER A 105 24.90 -2.92 -0.18
C SER A 105 25.49 -1.52 0.02
N ILE A 106 24.77 -0.65 0.74
CA ILE A 106 25.24 0.70 1.05
C ILE A 106 26.54 0.66 1.87
N GLY A 107 26.61 -0.21 2.87
CA GLY A 107 27.80 -0.35 3.74
C GLY A 107 29.10 -0.64 2.96
N GLN A 108 29.03 -1.30 1.78
CA GLN A 108 30.20 -1.57 0.94
C GLN A 108 30.76 -0.33 0.22
N VAL A 109 29.94 0.71 0.07
CA VAL A 109 30.30 1.95 -0.65
C VAL A 109 30.29 3.20 0.23
N LEU A 110 29.81 3.05 1.48
CA LEU A 110 29.66 4.15 2.44
C LEU A 110 31.00 4.76 2.80
N SER A 111 31.07 6.08 2.80
CA SER A 111 32.26 6.86 3.08
C SER A 111 32.09 7.79 4.28
N GLN A 112 33.19 8.38 4.73
CA GLN A 112 33.17 9.30 5.86
C GLN A 112 32.37 10.57 5.53
N GLY A 113 31.42 10.92 6.36
CA GLY A 113 30.56 12.10 6.24
C GLY A 113 29.21 11.81 5.57
N ASP A 114 29.02 10.61 5.02
CA ASP A 114 27.80 10.23 4.30
C ASP A 114 26.58 10.15 5.21
N VAL A 115 25.41 10.34 4.60
CA VAL A 115 24.11 10.26 5.27
C VAL A 115 23.24 9.21 4.60
N VAL A 116 22.65 8.30 5.40
CA VAL A 116 21.70 7.27 4.92
C VAL A 116 20.32 7.58 5.48
N VAL A 117 19.35 7.86 4.61
CA VAL A 117 17.97 8.15 4.99
C VAL A 117 17.07 6.99 4.58
N TYR A 118 16.31 6.46 5.53
CA TYR A 118 15.33 5.41 5.26
C TYR A 118 13.94 6.03 5.07
N GLU A 119 13.23 5.58 4.03
CA GLU A 119 11.83 5.98 3.77
C GLU A 119 10.87 4.80 3.86
N SER A 120 11.38 3.57 3.80
CA SER A 120 10.57 2.36 3.93
C SER A 120 9.83 2.33 5.27
N THR A 121 8.58 1.88 5.24
CA THR A 121 7.77 1.79 6.46
C THR A 121 8.35 0.76 7.43
N VAL A 122 8.56 1.17 8.68
CA VAL A 122 9.11 0.31 9.74
C VAL A 122 8.45 0.62 11.09
N TYR A 123 8.69 -0.23 12.09
CA TYR A 123 8.33 0.06 13.47
C TYR A 123 9.29 1.09 14.10
N PRO A 124 8.85 1.85 15.12
CA PRO A 124 9.71 2.82 15.80
C PRO A 124 10.96 2.18 16.40
N GLY A 125 12.13 2.67 15.97
CA GLY A 125 13.44 2.18 16.36
C GLY A 125 14.10 1.23 15.35
N ALA A 126 13.40 0.78 14.32
CA ALA A 126 13.95 -0.20 13.37
C ALA A 126 15.20 0.32 12.62
N THR A 127 15.22 1.57 12.23
CA THR A 127 16.41 2.16 11.59
C THR A 127 17.63 2.01 12.48
N GLU A 128 17.54 2.43 13.74
CA GLU A 128 18.66 2.42 14.67
C GLU A 128 18.99 1.02 15.19
N GLU A 129 17.99 0.14 15.38
CA GLU A 129 18.16 -1.18 15.97
C GLU A 129 18.57 -2.26 14.94
N ALA A 130 18.10 -2.15 13.67
CA ALA A 130 18.31 -3.18 12.66
C ALA A 130 19.23 -2.73 11.52
N CYS A 131 19.10 -1.49 11.02
CA CYS A 131 19.83 -1.06 9.83
C CYS A 131 21.22 -0.49 10.17
N ILE A 132 21.32 0.35 11.19
CA ILE A 132 22.60 0.97 11.60
C ILE A 132 23.67 -0.05 11.95
N PRO A 133 23.42 -1.11 12.76
CA PRO A 133 24.43 -2.11 13.06
C PRO A 133 24.99 -2.81 11.82
N VAL A 134 24.17 -2.99 10.79
CA VAL A 134 24.58 -3.58 9.51
C VAL A 134 25.51 -2.64 8.74
N LEU A 135 25.16 -1.33 8.69
CA LEU A 135 26.03 -0.32 8.08
C LEU A 135 27.38 -0.27 8.77
N GLU A 136 27.43 -0.24 10.11
CA GLU A 136 28.69 -0.25 10.89
C GLU A 136 29.50 -1.52 10.62
N GLN A 137 28.86 -2.69 10.66
CA GLN A 137 29.54 -3.96 10.45
C GLN A 137 30.17 -4.08 9.06
N VAL A 138 29.47 -3.62 8.01
CA VAL A 138 29.94 -3.77 6.63
C VAL A 138 30.95 -2.69 6.24
N SER A 139 30.70 -1.44 6.64
CA SER A 139 31.59 -0.32 6.29
C SER A 139 32.82 -0.19 7.17
N GLY A 140 32.77 -0.71 8.41
CA GLY A 140 33.78 -0.46 9.44
C GLY A 140 33.75 0.98 10.00
N LEU A 141 32.75 1.78 9.64
CA LEU A 141 32.56 3.14 10.10
C LEU A 141 31.71 3.17 11.38
N THR A 142 31.84 4.23 12.16
CA THR A 142 31.08 4.43 13.41
C THR A 142 29.96 5.43 13.21
N PHE A 143 28.75 5.00 13.59
CA PHE A 143 27.55 5.83 13.55
C PHE A 143 27.68 7.10 14.37
N ASN A 144 27.10 8.21 13.89
CA ASN A 144 27.19 9.55 14.47
C ASN A 144 28.62 10.10 14.68
N THR A 145 29.61 9.47 14.05
CA THR A 145 31.00 9.90 14.04
C THR A 145 31.55 9.98 12.62
N ASN A 146 31.45 8.88 11.88
CA ASN A 146 31.95 8.78 10.51
C ASN A 146 30.84 8.85 9.48
N PHE A 147 29.66 8.34 9.79
CA PHE A 147 28.45 8.44 8.96
C PHE A 147 27.23 8.76 9.84
N PHE A 148 26.16 9.17 9.19
CA PHE A 148 24.94 9.63 9.86
C PHE A 148 23.70 8.99 9.23
N ALA A 149 22.57 9.08 9.94
CA ALA A 149 21.31 8.54 9.42
C ALA A 149 20.15 9.53 9.61
N GLY A 150 19.11 9.29 8.82
CA GLY A 150 17.82 9.95 8.94
C GLY A 150 16.68 9.01 8.62
N TYR A 151 15.48 9.47 8.87
CA TYR A 151 14.25 8.81 8.45
C TYR A 151 13.26 9.86 7.93
N SER A 152 12.68 9.59 6.77
CA SER A 152 11.72 10.49 6.13
C SER A 152 10.61 9.69 5.46
N PRO A 153 9.46 9.48 6.12
CA PRO A 153 8.40 8.63 5.59
C PRO A 153 7.75 9.22 4.34
N GLU A 154 7.34 8.33 3.42
CA GLU A 154 6.58 8.71 2.24
C GLU A 154 5.07 8.55 2.47
N ARG A 155 4.29 9.40 1.79
CA ARG A 155 2.83 9.49 1.84
C ARG A 155 2.17 9.32 0.47
N ILE A 156 2.90 8.99 -0.57
CA ILE A 156 2.35 8.71 -1.89
C ILE A 156 1.33 7.58 -1.77
N ASN A 157 0.17 7.79 -2.39
CA ASN A 157 -0.86 6.78 -2.53
C ASN A 157 -0.84 6.33 -4.00
N PRO A 158 -0.42 5.10 -4.31
CA PRO A 158 -0.29 4.63 -5.69
C PRO A 158 -1.53 4.94 -6.53
N GLY A 159 -1.33 5.51 -7.72
CA GLY A 159 -2.39 5.95 -8.62
C GLY A 159 -3.05 7.29 -8.27
N ASP A 160 -2.71 7.95 -7.17
CA ASP A 160 -3.19 9.30 -6.84
C ASP A 160 -2.35 10.37 -7.54
N LYS A 161 -2.94 11.01 -8.56
CA LYS A 161 -2.26 12.04 -9.34
C LYS A 161 -2.34 13.45 -8.72
N GLN A 162 -3.15 13.62 -7.67
CA GLN A 162 -3.30 14.91 -6.98
C GLN A 162 -2.31 15.07 -5.83
N HIS A 163 -2.08 13.99 -5.06
CA HIS A 163 -1.17 13.99 -3.91
C HIS A 163 0.17 13.36 -4.33
N ARG A 164 1.03 14.18 -4.92
CA ARG A 164 2.36 13.77 -5.41
C ARG A 164 3.43 14.11 -4.37
N VAL A 165 4.60 13.50 -4.51
CA VAL A 165 5.73 13.70 -3.59
C VAL A 165 6.03 15.18 -3.30
N THR A 166 5.92 16.06 -4.29
CA THR A 166 6.21 17.50 -4.16
C THR A 166 5.13 18.28 -3.41
N ASN A 167 3.88 17.79 -3.41
CA ASN A 167 2.70 18.50 -2.92
C ASN A 167 2.23 18.06 -1.53
N ILE A 168 2.89 17.05 -0.96
CA ILE A 168 2.58 16.52 0.36
C ILE A 168 3.63 17.05 1.33
N LEU A 169 3.19 17.57 2.50
CA LEU A 169 4.09 17.97 3.58
C LEU A 169 4.92 16.74 4.02
N LYS A 170 6.24 16.86 3.91
CA LYS A 170 7.18 15.76 4.17
C LYS A 170 7.71 15.79 5.60
N ILE A 171 7.64 14.67 6.31
CA ILE A 171 8.31 14.53 7.60
C ILE A 171 9.79 14.25 7.35
N THR A 172 10.68 14.94 8.05
CA THR A 172 12.12 14.73 8.01
C THR A 172 12.67 14.48 9.42
N SER A 173 13.77 13.77 9.55
CA SER A 173 14.48 13.58 10.81
C SER A 173 15.92 13.18 10.57
N GLY A 174 16.76 13.33 11.59
CA GLY A 174 18.16 12.96 11.55
C GLY A 174 18.67 12.46 12.89
N SER A 175 19.80 11.79 12.84
CA SER A 175 20.44 11.17 14.02
C SER A 175 21.11 12.16 14.96
N THR A 176 21.42 13.38 14.47
CA THR A 176 21.81 14.54 15.27
C THR A 176 21.03 15.77 14.82
N PRO A 177 20.97 16.85 15.62
CA PRO A 177 20.30 18.10 15.19
C PRO A 177 20.82 18.64 13.86
N GLU A 178 22.13 18.61 13.65
CA GLU A 178 22.79 19.12 12.45
C GLU A 178 22.44 18.24 11.23
N VAL A 179 22.36 16.93 11.42
CA VAL A 179 21.94 15.99 10.37
C VAL A 179 20.47 16.15 10.05
N ALA A 180 19.62 16.36 11.05
CA ALA A 180 18.20 16.65 10.85
C ALA A 180 18.01 17.93 10.03
N ASP A 181 18.79 18.98 10.29
CA ASP A 181 18.77 20.21 9.51
C ASP A 181 19.25 19.99 8.07
N TYR A 182 20.28 19.17 7.89
CA TYR A 182 20.79 18.85 6.54
C TYR A 182 19.79 18.02 5.74
N VAL A 183 19.25 16.95 6.33
CA VAL A 183 18.18 16.12 5.71
C VAL A 183 16.99 17.01 5.33
N ASP A 184 16.55 17.90 6.22
CA ASP A 184 15.46 18.81 5.96
C ASP A 184 15.74 19.74 4.76
N GLN A 185 16.94 20.30 4.67
CA GLN A 185 17.36 21.12 3.54
C GLN A 185 17.39 20.36 2.22
N VAL A 186 17.84 19.08 2.24
CA VAL A 186 17.85 18.23 1.04
C VAL A 186 16.44 18.01 0.52
N TYR A 187 15.51 17.63 1.38
CA TYR A 187 14.11 17.40 0.96
C TYR A 187 13.42 18.69 0.51
N ASN A 188 13.72 19.82 1.10
CA ASN A 188 13.19 21.12 0.67
C ASN A 188 13.61 21.52 -0.76
N LEU A 189 14.60 20.87 -1.37
CA LEU A 189 14.91 21.06 -2.79
C LEU A 189 13.75 20.69 -3.71
N ILE A 190 12.95 19.70 -3.31
CA ILE A 190 11.89 19.13 -4.14
C ILE A 190 10.48 19.27 -3.54
N ILE A 191 10.34 19.40 -2.22
CA ILE A 191 9.04 19.45 -1.55
C ILE A 191 8.51 20.88 -1.51
N GLN A 192 7.48 21.17 -2.31
CA GLN A 192 6.85 22.48 -2.38
C GLN A 192 5.90 22.75 -1.20
N ALA A 193 5.29 21.69 -0.67
CA ALA A 193 4.37 21.79 0.47
C ALA A 193 5.08 22.08 1.80
N GLY A 194 6.43 22.08 1.80
CA GLY A 194 7.25 22.25 3.00
C GLY A 194 7.50 20.94 3.74
N THR A 195 8.25 21.06 4.82
CA THR A 195 8.68 19.92 5.65
C THR A 195 8.28 20.09 7.10
N HIS A 196 8.15 18.98 7.81
CA HIS A 196 8.01 18.92 9.26
C HIS A 196 9.19 18.16 9.85
N LYS A 197 10.09 18.84 10.51
CA LYS A 197 11.25 18.24 11.13
C LYS A 197 10.86 17.60 12.46
N ALA A 198 10.82 16.28 12.48
CA ALA A 198 10.55 15.49 13.68
C ALA A 198 11.75 15.53 14.64
N PRO A 199 11.52 15.47 15.97
CA PRO A 199 12.58 15.59 16.97
C PRO A 199 13.55 14.40 17.00
N SER A 200 13.18 13.25 16.41
CA SER A 200 14.04 12.07 16.30
C SER A 200 13.59 11.13 15.18
N ILE A 201 14.46 10.21 14.77
CA ILE A 201 14.17 9.11 13.85
C ILE A 201 12.96 8.29 14.35
N LYS A 202 12.95 7.88 15.62
CA LYS A 202 11.87 7.09 16.24
C LYS A 202 10.52 7.80 16.17
N VAL A 203 10.48 9.11 16.34
CA VAL A 203 9.24 9.89 16.22
C VAL A 203 8.75 9.92 14.78
N ALA A 204 9.63 10.09 13.82
CA ALA A 204 9.26 10.06 12.40
C ALA A 204 8.76 8.67 11.94
N GLU A 205 9.40 7.59 12.39
CA GLU A 205 8.94 6.21 12.18
C GLU A 205 7.57 5.98 12.81
N ALA A 206 7.37 6.41 14.06
CA ALA A 206 6.08 6.31 14.74
C ALA A 206 4.98 7.07 14.00
N ALA A 207 5.25 8.30 13.57
CA ALA A 207 4.30 9.11 12.81
C ALA A 207 3.82 8.40 11.55
N LYS A 208 4.70 7.69 10.83
CA LYS A 208 4.34 6.91 9.64
C LYS A 208 3.39 5.79 9.97
N VAL A 209 3.75 4.94 10.91
CA VAL A 209 3.00 3.71 11.18
C VAL A 209 1.62 3.99 11.79
N ILE A 210 1.48 5.05 12.60
CA ILE A 210 0.19 5.37 13.24
C ILE A 210 -0.86 5.91 12.26
N GLU A 211 -0.46 6.57 11.17
CA GLU A 211 -1.43 7.08 10.19
C GLU A 211 -2.22 5.95 9.53
N ASN A 212 -1.55 4.86 9.14
CA ASN A 212 -2.21 3.70 8.57
C ASN A 212 -2.90 2.86 9.64
N THR A 213 -2.31 2.73 10.83
CA THR A 213 -2.95 2.05 11.97
C THR A 213 -4.25 2.75 12.38
N GLN A 214 -4.26 4.07 12.47
CA GLN A 214 -5.46 4.85 12.79
C GLN A 214 -6.55 4.63 11.73
N ARG A 215 -6.18 4.59 10.44
CA ARG A 215 -7.12 4.32 9.35
C ARG A 215 -7.69 2.91 9.44
N ASP A 216 -6.84 1.91 9.67
CA ASP A 216 -7.25 0.52 9.84
C ASP A 216 -8.23 0.31 10.99
N VAL A 217 -7.93 0.88 12.16
CA VAL A 217 -8.81 0.80 13.35
C VAL A 217 -10.15 1.50 13.11
N ASN A 218 -10.17 2.65 12.43
CA ASN A 218 -11.43 3.31 12.08
C ASN A 218 -12.26 2.50 11.08
N ILE A 219 -11.64 1.88 10.09
CA ILE A 219 -12.35 0.98 9.17
C ILE A 219 -12.88 -0.24 9.94
N ALA A 220 -12.11 -0.80 10.86
CA ALA A 220 -12.57 -1.92 11.70
C ALA A 220 -13.81 -1.55 12.52
N LEU A 221 -13.82 -0.35 13.12
CA LEU A 221 -15.03 0.15 13.82
C LEU A 221 -16.23 0.21 12.88
N ILE A 222 -16.06 0.76 11.67
CA ILE A 222 -17.17 0.86 10.71
C ILE A 222 -17.60 -0.52 10.19
N ASN A 223 -16.66 -1.45 10.00
CA ASN A 223 -16.96 -2.84 9.65
C ASN A 223 -17.78 -3.52 10.77
N GLU A 224 -17.42 -3.32 12.04
CA GLU A 224 -18.19 -3.84 13.17
C GLU A 224 -19.59 -3.26 13.21
N LEU A 225 -19.74 -1.95 12.98
CA LEU A 225 -21.05 -1.30 12.88
C LEU A 225 -21.88 -1.88 11.73
N ALA A 226 -21.28 -2.14 10.57
CA ALA A 226 -21.96 -2.80 9.45
C ALA A 226 -22.49 -4.20 9.84
N VAL A 227 -21.69 -4.99 10.55
CA VAL A 227 -22.13 -6.30 11.08
C VAL A 227 -23.29 -6.14 12.06
N ILE A 228 -23.24 -5.17 12.96
CA ILE A 228 -24.31 -4.90 13.95
C ILE A 228 -25.58 -4.47 13.23
N PHE A 229 -25.50 -3.48 12.33
CA PHE A 229 -26.67 -2.94 11.63
C PHE A 229 -27.30 -3.96 10.70
N ASN A 230 -26.51 -4.78 10.03
CA ASN A 230 -27.03 -5.89 9.23
C ASN A 230 -27.87 -6.87 10.09
N LYS A 231 -27.41 -7.21 11.30
CA LYS A 231 -28.18 -8.05 12.23
C LYS A 231 -29.46 -7.37 12.73
N MET A 232 -29.49 -6.05 12.79
CA MET A 232 -30.66 -5.25 13.17
C MET A 232 -31.60 -4.97 11.99
N GLY A 233 -31.22 -5.31 10.76
CA GLY A 233 -32.00 -4.98 9.56
C GLY A 233 -31.95 -3.48 9.19
N ILE A 234 -30.90 -2.77 9.61
CA ILE A 234 -30.70 -1.34 9.35
C ILE A 234 -29.68 -1.19 8.22
N ASP A 235 -29.93 -0.30 7.27
CA ASP A 235 -28.98 0.02 6.20
C ASP A 235 -27.80 0.85 6.75
N THR A 236 -26.60 0.29 6.66
CA THR A 236 -25.38 0.91 7.19
C THR A 236 -25.10 2.27 6.54
N GLU A 237 -25.26 2.39 5.21
CA GLU A 237 -24.97 3.64 4.50
C GLU A 237 -25.91 4.77 4.94
N ALA A 238 -27.21 4.48 5.14
CA ALA A 238 -28.18 5.47 5.65
C ALA A 238 -27.76 5.99 7.04
N VAL A 239 -27.27 5.12 7.92
CA VAL A 239 -26.75 5.53 9.24
C VAL A 239 -25.52 6.39 9.10
N LEU A 240 -24.56 5.99 8.23
CA LEU A 240 -23.32 6.74 8.02
C LEU A 240 -23.56 8.10 7.36
N GLN A 241 -24.54 8.20 6.45
CA GLN A 241 -24.96 9.48 5.89
C GLN A 241 -25.57 10.41 6.96
N ALA A 242 -26.45 9.88 7.80
CA ALA A 242 -27.05 10.65 8.91
C ALA A 242 -25.99 11.11 9.93
N ALA A 243 -25.08 10.22 10.35
CA ALA A 243 -23.99 10.53 11.26
C ALA A 243 -23.01 11.56 10.64
N GLY A 244 -22.73 11.42 9.33
CA GLY A 244 -21.85 12.29 8.55
C GLY A 244 -22.33 13.73 8.40
N THR A 245 -23.58 14.05 8.79
CA THR A 245 -24.06 15.45 8.89
C THR A 245 -23.37 16.21 10.03
N LYS A 246 -22.69 15.51 10.94
CA LYS A 246 -21.96 16.12 12.06
C LYS A 246 -20.53 16.42 11.64
N TRP A 247 -20.06 17.63 11.89
CA TRP A 247 -18.74 18.13 11.48
C TRP A 247 -17.55 17.29 12.01
N ASN A 248 -17.73 16.59 13.11
CA ASN A 248 -16.69 15.80 13.78
C ASN A 248 -16.78 14.29 13.47
N PHE A 249 -17.72 13.86 12.62
CA PHE A 249 -17.81 12.47 12.21
C PHE A 249 -16.88 12.18 11.02
N LEU A 250 -15.98 11.23 11.18
CA LEU A 250 -15.01 10.88 10.12
C LEU A 250 -15.66 10.01 9.04
N PRO A 251 -15.45 10.31 7.74
CA PRO A 251 -16.18 9.68 6.63
C PRO A 251 -15.63 8.31 6.22
N PHE A 252 -15.35 7.43 7.18
CA PHE A 252 -15.00 6.05 6.89
C PHE A 252 -16.20 5.25 6.43
N ARG A 253 -15.93 4.26 5.57
CA ARG A 253 -16.92 3.31 5.05
C ARG A 253 -16.48 1.89 5.33
N PRO A 254 -17.41 0.92 5.45
CA PRO A 254 -17.06 -0.47 5.59
C PRO A 254 -16.41 -0.99 4.30
N GLY A 255 -15.60 -2.03 4.43
CA GLY A 255 -14.96 -2.64 3.27
C GLY A 255 -13.82 -3.56 3.64
N LEU A 256 -13.23 -4.15 2.61
CA LEU A 256 -12.05 -4.98 2.71
C LEU A 256 -10.80 -4.10 2.87
N VAL A 257 -9.92 -4.47 3.78
CA VAL A 257 -8.68 -3.73 4.06
C VAL A 257 -7.48 -4.51 3.57
N GLY A 258 -7.11 -4.25 2.33
CA GLY A 258 -5.96 -4.85 1.66
C GLY A 258 -4.86 -3.84 1.30
N GLY A 259 -3.99 -4.22 0.36
CA GLY A 259 -2.88 -3.41 -0.13
C GLY A 259 -1.65 -3.44 0.76
N HIS A 260 -0.64 -2.62 0.39
CA HIS A 260 0.69 -2.68 1.01
C HIS A 260 0.80 -1.98 2.36
N CYS A 261 -0.11 -1.07 2.67
CA CYS A 261 0.07 -0.13 3.77
C CYS A 261 -0.96 -0.38 4.89
N ILE A 262 -2.26 -0.15 4.63
CA ILE A 262 -3.27 -0.14 5.70
C ILE A 262 -3.39 -1.52 6.36
N GLY A 263 -3.31 -2.60 5.57
CA GLY A 263 -3.36 -3.98 6.07
C GLY A 263 -2.05 -4.51 6.64
N VAL A 264 -0.93 -3.82 6.47
CA VAL A 264 0.42 -4.26 6.81
C VAL A 264 1.04 -3.46 7.96
N ASP A 265 1.02 -2.12 7.88
CA ASP A 265 1.68 -1.25 8.86
C ASP A 265 1.25 -1.50 10.32
N PRO A 266 -0.03 -1.82 10.63
CA PRO A 266 -0.42 -2.14 12.01
C PRO A 266 0.35 -3.31 12.60
N TYR A 267 0.75 -4.31 11.78
CA TYR A 267 1.54 -5.44 12.27
C TYR A 267 2.96 -5.05 12.66
N TYR A 268 3.55 -4.04 12.02
CA TYR A 268 4.83 -3.47 12.44
C TYR A 268 4.74 -2.90 13.86
N LEU A 269 3.68 -2.12 14.13
CA LEU A 269 3.48 -1.51 15.45
C LEU A 269 3.13 -2.57 16.50
N THR A 270 2.29 -3.56 16.19
CA THR A 270 1.94 -4.63 17.14
C THR A 270 3.13 -5.52 17.47
N HIS A 271 3.97 -5.83 16.48
CA HIS A 271 5.23 -6.56 16.69
C HIS A 271 6.14 -5.82 17.70
N LYS A 272 6.36 -4.53 17.46
CA LYS A 272 7.19 -3.70 18.38
C LYS A 272 6.58 -3.62 19.77
N ALA A 273 5.26 -3.41 19.89
CA ALA A 273 4.57 -3.37 21.16
C ALA A 273 4.76 -4.67 21.95
N GLN A 274 4.58 -5.82 21.30
CA GLN A 274 4.78 -7.14 21.93
C GLN A 274 6.24 -7.36 22.34
N SER A 275 7.20 -6.92 21.53
CA SER A 275 8.64 -7.06 21.84
C SER A 275 9.06 -6.28 23.11
N ILE A 276 8.33 -5.22 23.46
CA ILE A 276 8.55 -4.44 24.71
C ILE A 276 7.58 -4.83 25.84
N GLY A 277 6.87 -5.96 25.68
CA GLY A 277 5.99 -6.53 26.72
C GLY A 277 4.58 -5.93 26.76
N TYR A 278 4.14 -5.17 25.76
CA TYR A 278 2.78 -4.62 25.71
C TYR A 278 1.90 -5.37 24.71
N HIS A 279 0.72 -5.82 25.13
CA HIS A 279 -0.27 -6.43 24.23
C HIS A 279 -1.22 -5.37 23.66
N PRO A 280 -1.19 -5.08 22.33
CA PRO A 280 -1.96 -4.01 21.74
C PRO A 280 -3.41 -4.46 21.44
N GLU A 281 -4.32 -4.36 22.39
CA GLU A 281 -5.70 -4.86 22.36
C GLU A 281 -6.50 -4.30 21.18
N ILE A 282 -6.57 -2.97 21.04
CA ILE A 282 -7.43 -2.30 20.05
C ILE A 282 -6.93 -2.61 18.63
N ILE A 283 -5.62 -2.52 18.40
CA ILE A 283 -5.04 -2.71 17.07
C ILE A 283 -5.23 -4.15 16.61
N LEU A 284 -4.95 -5.13 17.48
CA LEU A 284 -5.12 -6.55 17.16
C LEU A 284 -6.60 -6.94 16.99
N ALA A 285 -7.51 -6.36 17.79
CA ALA A 285 -8.94 -6.58 17.61
C ALA A 285 -9.40 -6.03 16.26
N GLY A 286 -8.98 -4.81 15.89
CA GLY A 286 -9.27 -4.20 14.59
C GLY A 286 -8.76 -5.05 13.43
N ARG A 287 -7.51 -5.51 13.48
CA ARG A 287 -6.94 -6.39 12.46
C ARG A 287 -7.71 -7.70 12.31
N ARG A 288 -8.04 -8.37 13.42
CA ARG A 288 -8.82 -9.62 13.39
C ARG A 288 -10.18 -9.42 12.74
N LEU A 289 -10.84 -8.29 13.00
CA LEU A 289 -12.13 -7.97 12.40
C LEU A 289 -11.99 -7.70 10.90
N ASN A 290 -11.06 -6.84 10.51
CA ASN A 290 -10.81 -6.51 9.10
C ASN A 290 -10.38 -7.74 8.28
N ASP A 291 -9.53 -8.59 8.84
CA ASP A 291 -9.11 -9.84 8.19
C ASP A 291 -10.28 -10.84 8.04
N GLY A 292 -11.28 -10.80 8.92
CA GLY A 292 -12.46 -11.66 8.86
C GLY A 292 -13.57 -11.21 7.90
N MET A 293 -13.43 -10.03 7.29
CA MET A 293 -14.51 -9.47 6.46
C MET A 293 -14.79 -10.25 5.18
N GLY A 294 -13.78 -10.88 4.58
CA GLY A 294 -13.97 -11.76 3.40
C GLY A 294 -14.94 -12.91 3.70
N ALA A 295 -14.67 -13.65 4.78
CA ALA A 295 -15.54 -14.74 5.23
C ALA A 295 -16.95 -14.25 5.64
N TYR A 296 -17.03 -13.08 6.28
CA TYR A 296 -18.32 -12.46 6.60
C TYR A 296 -19.15 -12.19 5.34
N VAL A 297 -18.55 -11.62 4.30
CA VAL A 297 -19.21 -11.33 3.01
C VAL A 297 -19.78 -12.61 2.42
N VAL A 298 -19.00 -13.69 2.31
CA VAL A 298 -19.46 -14.94 1.74
C VAL A 298 -20.57 -15.56 2.59
N THR A 299 -20.44 -15.52 3.91
CA THR A 299 -21.52 -15.96 4.82
C THR A 299 -22.84 -15.22 4.56
N GLN A 300 -22.82 -13.92 4.34
CA GLN A 300 -24.04 -13.14 4.03
C GLN A 300 -24.57 -13.47 2.64
N LEU A 301 -23.68 -13.66 1.64
CA LEU A 301 -24.08 -14.10 0.30
C LEU A 301 -24.81 -15.43 0.35
N VAL A 302 -24.25 -16.43 1.01
CA VAL A 302 -24.85 -17.76 1.15
C VAL A 302 -26.24 -17.68 1.80
N LYS A 303 -26.37 -16.88 2.86
CA LYS A 303 -27.71 -16.63 3.47
C LYS A 303 -28.68 -15.97 2.48
N GLY A 304 -28.23 -15.03 1.68
CA GLY A 304 -29.01 -14.39 0.61
C GLY A 304 -29.47 -15.38 -0.45
N MET A 305 -28.57 -16.25 -0.91
CA MET A 305 -28.88 -17.31 -1.87
C MET A 305 -29.93 -18.27 -1.32
N ILE A 306 -29.76 -18.75 -0.08
CA ILE A 306 -30.73 -19.65 0.58
C ILE A 306 -32.11 -18.99 0.68
N LYS A 307 -32.19 -17.72 1.08
CA LYS A 307 -33.46 -16.96 1.15
C LYS A 307 -34.17 -16.91 -0.22
N LYS A 308 -33.40 -16.81 -1.30
CA LYS A 308 -33.91 -16.84 -2.68
C LYS A 308 -34.09 -18.25 -3.24
N LYS A 309 -33.87 -19.30 -2.44
CA LYS A 309 -33.95 -20.72 -2.85
C LYS A 309 -32.98 -21.07 -3.96
N ILE A 310 -31.81 -20.45 -3.99
CA ILE A 310 -30.70 -20.75 -4.87
C ILE A 310 -29.85 -21.84 -4.21
N GLN A 311 -29.53 -22.90 -4.95
CA GLN A 311 -28.63 -23.95 -4.47
C GLN A 311 -27.22 -23.37 -4.32
N VAL A 312 -26.59 -23.60 -3.17
CA VAL A 312 -25.25 -23.04 -2.86
C VAL A 312 -24.15 -23.92 -3.44
N GLU A 313 -24.17 -25.23 -3.14
CA GLU A 313 -23.19 -26.17 -3.65
C GLU A 313 -23.24 -26.24 -5.18
N GLY A 314 -22.10 -26.04 -5.83
CA GLY A 314 -22.00 -26.00 -7.29
C GLY A 314 -22.53 -24.72 -7.93
N ALA A 315 -22.97 -23.74 -7.15
CA ALA A 315 -23.35 -22.42 -7.66
C ALA A 315 -22.18 -21.72 -8.36
N LYS A 316 -22.49 -20.85 -9.31
CA LYS A 316 -21.52 -20.04 -10.04
C LYS A 316 -21.64 -18.58 -9.61
N VAL A 317 -20.59 -18.01 -9.05
CA VAL A 317 -20.56 -16.64 -8.56
C VAL A 317 -19.53 -15.81 -9.34
N LEU A 318 -19.93 -14.64 -9.78
CA LEU A 318 -19.04 -13.67 -10.40
C LEU A 318 -18.53 -12.67 -9.34
N VAL A 319 -17.21 -12.48 -9.25
CA VAL A 319 -16.57 -11.46 -8.45
C VAL A 319 -16.05 -10.37 -9.39
N LEU A 320 -16.58 -9.17 -9.27
CA LEU A 320 -16.20 -7.99 -10.06
C LEU A 320 -15.17 -7.17 -9.29
N GLY A 321 -13.93 -7.18 -9.79
CA GLY A 321 -12.76 -6.54 -9.20
C GLY A 321 -11.93 -7.51 -8.37
N LEU A 322 -10.60 -7.50 -8.59
CA LEU A 322 -9.59 -8.23 -7.83
C LEU A 322 -8.51 -7.29 -7.28
N SER A 323 -8.28 -6.14 -7.91
CA SER A 323 -7.31 -5.17 -7.44
C SER A 323 -7.62 -4.69 -6.00
N PHE A 324 -6.60 -4.26 -5.26
CA PHE A 324 -6.81 -3.88 -3.86
C PHE A 324 -7.61 -2.56 -3.70
N LYS A 325 -7.70 -1.77 -4.74
CA LYS A 325 -8.50 -0.54 -4.79
C LYS A 325 -8.95 -0.20 -6.21
N GLU A 326 -9.89 0.74 -6.32
CA GLU A 326 -10.47 1.17 -7.59
C GLU A 326 -9.46 1.85 -8.53
N ASN A 327 -9.58 1.53 -9.82
CA ASN A 327 -8.83 2.13 -10.93
C ASN A 327 -7.29 2.02 -10.77
N CYS A 328 -6.85 0.91 -10.21
CA CYS A 328 -5.45 0.60 -9.97
C CYS A 328 -5.12 -0.82 -10.42
N PRO A 329 -4.02 -1.07 -11.14
CA PRO A 329 -3.66 -2.40 -11.63
C PRO A 329 -3.07 -3.33 -10.56
N ASP A 330 -2.82 -2.83 -9.35
CA ASP A 330 -2.11 -3.54 -8.30
C ASP A 330 -3.00 -4.52 -7.54
N ILE A 331 -2.61 -5.79 -7.51
CA ILE A 331 -3.33 -6.87 -6.83
C ILE A 331 -2.67 -7.32 -5.52
N ARG A 332 -1.50 -6.79 -5.16
CA ARG A 332 -0.75 -7.25 -3.98
C ARG A 332 -1.54 -7.07 -2.69
N ASN A 333 -1.60 -8.13 -1.88
CA ASN A 333 -2.36 -8.17 -0.62
C ASN A 333 -3.85 -7.79 -0.78
N THR A 334 -4.44 -8.02 -1.96
CA THR A 334 -5.88 -7.81 -2.12
C THR A 334 -6.67 -8.71 -1.18
N LYS A 335 -7.68 -8.16 -0.51
CA LYS A 335 -8.58 -8.94 0.36
C LYS A 335 -9.77 -9.55 -0.39
N VAL A 336 -9.89 -9.29 -1.68
CA VAL A 336 -10.87 -9.99 -2.54
C VAL A 336 -10.51 -11.47 -2.68
N ILE A 337 -9.22 -11.81 -2.57
CA ILE A 337 -8.77 -13.21 -2.58
C ILE A 337 -9.39 -14.02 -1.44
N ASP A 338 -9.58 -13.42 -0.27
CA ASP A 338 -10.21 -14.08 0.88
C ASP A 338 -11.67 -14.45 0.55
N ILE A 339 -12.39 -13.61 -0.23
CA ILE A 339 -13.74 -13.93 -0.73
C ILE A 339 -13.69 -15.14 -1.68
N VAL A 340 -12.73 -15.14 -2.61
CA VAL A 340 -12.60 -16.23 -3.60
C VAL A 340 -12.32 -17.57 -2.90
N HIS A 341 -11.37 -17.58 -1.96
CA HIS A 341 -11.06 -18.78 -1.19
C HIS A 341 -12.25 -19.24 -0.34
N GLU A 342 -12.93 -18.35 0.34
CA GLU A 342 -14.10 -18.69 1.15
C GLU A 342 -15.26 -19.23 0.29
N LEU A 343 -15.46 -18.71 -0.94
CA LEU A 343 -16.44 -19.28 -1.88
C LEU A 343 -16.09 -20.73 -2.24
N GLN A 344 -14.81 -21.03 -2.44
CA GLN A 344 -14.33 -22.38 -2.74
C GLN A 344 -14.58 -23.35 -1.56
N GLU A 345 -14.45 -22.90 -0.32
CA GLU A 345 -14.78 -23.71 0.87
C GLU A 345 -16.27 -24.11 0.92
N TYR A 346 -17.15 -23.30 0.32
CA TYR A 346 -18.57 -23.65 0.14
C TYR A 346 -18.83 -24.46 -1.15
N HIS A 347 -17.80 -24.94 -1.85
CA HIS A 347 -17.90 -25.59 -3.16
C HIS A 347 -18.63 -24.76 -4.23
N ILE A 348 -18.48 -23.42 -4.15
CA ILE A 348 -18.98 -22.45 -5.12
C ILE A 348 -17.88 -22.19 -6.17
N GLN A 349 -18.26 -22.19 -7.44
CA GLN A 349 -17.37 -21.81 -8.53
C GLN A 349 -17.29 -20.29 -8.61
N ALA A 350 -16.10 -19.72 -8.42
CA ALA A 350 -15.87 -18.28 -8.48
C ALA A 350 -15.18 -17.90 -9.80
N ASP A 351 -15.86 -17.15 -10.65
CA ASP A 351 -15.25 -16.44 -11.77
C ASP A 351 -14.86 -15.05 -11.29
N VAL A 352 -13.67 -14.58 -11.66
CA VAL A 352 -13.17 -13.25 -11.31
C VAL A 352 -12.98 -12.43 -12.59
N TYR A 353 -13.49 -11.22 -12.61
CA TYR A 353 -13.28 -10.26 -13.69
C TYR A 353 -12.79 -8.92 -13.15
N ASP A 354 -11.67 -8.45 -13.68
CA ASP A 354 -11.13 -7.13 -13.36
C ASP A 354 -10.49 -6.52 -14.63
N PRO A 355 -10.93 -5.34 -15.07
CA PRO A 355 -10.43 -4.72 -16.31
C PRO A 355 -9.05 -4.05 -16.15
N TRP A 356 -8.50 -3.98 -14.93
CA TRP A 356 -7.27 -3.27 -14.62
C TRP A 356 -6.05 -4.17 -14.46
N ILE A 357 -6.25 -5.44 -14.08
CA ILE A 357 -5.16 -6.33 -13.66
C ILE A 357 -4.52 -7.08 -14.82
N ASP A 358 -3.29 -7.50 -14.63
CA ASP A 358 -2.61 -8.46 -15.50
C ASP A 358 -2.97 -9.89 -15.10
N ALA A 359 -3.45 -10.69 -16.07
CA ALA A 359 -3.89 -12.05 -15.82
C ALA A 359 -2.72 -12.98 -15.41
N ALA A 360 -1.51 -12.75 -15.96
CA ALA A 360 -0.35 -13.56 -15.63
C ALA A 360 0.14 -13.26 -14.19
N GLU A 361 0.01 -12.00 -13.74
CA GLU A 361 0.30 -11.63 -12.34
C GLU A 361 -0.71 -12.27 -11.39
N ALA A 362 -2.02 -12.27 -11.73
CA ALA A 362 -3.06 -12.90 -10.91
C ALA A 362 -2.87 -14.41 -10.79
N GLU A 363 -2.44 -15.07 -11.86
CA GLU A 363 -2.10 -16.50 -11.85
C GLU A 363 -0.85 -16.78 -11.00
N HIS A 364 0.18 -15.96 -11.15
CA HIS A 364 1.44 -16.11 -10.39
C HIS A 364 1.24 -15.93 -8.89
N GLU A 365 0.54 -14.85 -8.49
CA GLU A 365 0.39 -14.49 -7.08
C GLU A 365 -0.69 -15.32 -6.35
N TYR A 366 -1.82 -15.60 -7.02
CA TYR A 366 -3.00 -16.19 -6.37
C TYR A 366 -3.51 -17.47 -7.01
N ARG A 367 -2.92 -17.91 -8.12
CA ARG A 367 -3.41 -19.06 -8.92
C ARG A 367 -4.85 -18.87 -9.40
N ILE A 368 -5.20 -17.62 -9.70
CA ILE A 368 -6.50 -17.25 -10.25
C ILE A 368 -6.33 -16.97 -11.75
N HIS A 369 -7.27 -17.52 -12.54
CA HIS A 369 -7.40 -17.23 -13.96
C HIS A 369 -8.58 -16.27 -14.18
N PRO A 370 -8.38 -14.96 -14.25
CA PRO A 370 -9.46 -14.02 -14.48
C PRO A 370 -10.11 -14.27 -15.84
N ILE A 371 -11.43 -14.17 -15.88
CA ILE A 371 -12.16 -14.24 -17.16
C ILE A 371 -11.97 -12.93 -17.93
N THR A 372 -11.95 -13.02 -19.25
CA THR A 372 -11.77 -11.88 -20.16
C THR A 372 -13.08 -11.30 -20.71
N GLU A 373 -14.18 -12.08 -20.60
CA GLU A 373 -15.48 -11.70 -21.15
C GLU A 373 -16.58 -11.93 -20.11
N LEU A 374 -17.50 -10.96 -20.01
CA LEU A 374 -18.69 -11.04 -19.19
C LEU A 374 -19.86 -11.60 -20.01
N LYS A 375 -20.56 -12.59 -19.49
CA LYS A 375 -21.69 -13.24 -20.13
C LYS A 375 -22.97 -13.06 -19.34
N ASN A 376 -24.05 -12.72 -20.03
CA ASN A 376 -25.34 -12.53 -19.39
C ASN A 376 -26.01 -13.88 -19.01
N GLY A 377 -26.72 -13.86 -17.89
CA GLY A 377 -27.58 -14.98 -17.46
C GLY A 377 -26.84 -16.21 -16.92
N GLU A 378 -25.54 -16.09 -16.59
CA GLU A 378 -24.72 -17.23 -16.17
C GLU A 378 -24.61 -17.45 -14.66
N TYR A 379 -24.73 -16.37 -13.85
CA TYR A 379 -24.32 -16.41 -12.45
C TYR A 379 -25.49 -16.51 -11.48
N ASP A 380 -25.33 -17.32 -10.46
CA ASP A 380 -26.25 -17.45 -9.33
C ASP A 380 -26.13 -16.27 -8.35
N ALA A 381 -24.95 -15.64 -8.33
CA ALA A 381 -24.74 -14.38 -7.64
C ALA A 381 -23.62 -13.55 -8.30
N VAL A 382 -23.68 -12.24 -8.09
CA VAL A 382 -22.66 -11.29 -8.53
C VAL A 382 -22.23 -10.46 -7.32
N ILE A 383 -20.94 -10.41 -7.03
CA ILE A 383 -20.33 -9.59 -5.98
C ILE A 383 -19.59 -8.44 -6.64
N LEU A 384 -19.97 -7.20 -6.34
CA LEU A 384 -19.20 -6.01 -6.71
C LEU A 384 -18.21 -5.73 -5.58
N ALA A 385 -16.97 -6.22 -5.74
CA ALA A 385 -15.93 -6.15 -4.72
C ALA A 385 -15.07 -4.89 -4.79
N VAL A 386 -14.86 -4.35 -6.00
CA VAL A 386 -14.08 -3.11 -6.24
C VAL A 386 -14.88 -2.16 -7.13
N ALA A 387 -14.91 -0.88 -6.77
CA ALA A 387 -15.72 0.14 -7.44
C ALA A 387 -15.00 0.81 -8.62
N HIS A 388 -14.55 0.02 -9.60
CA HIS A 388 -13.96 0.56 -10.83
C HIS A 388 -14.96 1.43 -11.60
N GLU A 389 -14.46 2.48 -12.28
CA GLU A 389 -15.31 3.36 -13.09
C GLU A 389 -16.06 2.59 -14.18
N GLN A 390 -15.47 1.53 -14.72
CA GLN A 390 -16.12 0.66 -15.71
C GLN A 390 -17.40 0.01 -15.14
N PHE A 391 -17.35 -0.48 -13.89
CA PHE A 391 -18.51 -1.09 -13.24
C PHE A 391 -19.58 -0.05 -12.87
N LYS A 392 -19.17 1.14 -12.43
CA LYS A 392 -20.10 2.26 -12.21
C LYS A 392 -20.80 2.66 -13.50
N ALA A 393 -20.06 2.73 -14.62
CA ALA A 393 -20.60 3.08 -15.93
C ALA A 393 -21.58 2.03 -16.48
N MET A 394 -21.38 0.73 -16.17
CA MET A 394 -22.33 -0.32 -16.52
C MET A 394 -23.69 -0.11 -15.84
N GLY A 395 -23.69 0.36 -14.60
CA GLY A 395 -24.90 0.53 -13.81
C GLY A 395 -25.52 -0.79 -13.35
N ALA A 396 -26.45 -0.71 -12.39
CA ALA A 396 -27.04 -1.88 -11.73
C ALA A 396 -27.76 -2.82 -12.72
N ALA A 397 -28.43 -2.28 -13.73
CA ALA A 397 -29.19 -3.08 -14.69
C ALA A 397 -28.29 -4.01 -15.53
N GLN A 398 -27.16 -3.51 -16.04
CA GLN A 398 -26.23 -4.33 -16.82
C GLN A 398 -25.51 -5.36 -15.94
N ILE A 399 -25.12 -4.99 -14.72
CA ILE A 399 -24.49 -5.93 -13.79
C ILE A 399 -25.49 -7.04 -13.38
N ARG A 400 -26.76 -6.70 -13.13
CA ARG A 400 -27.79 -7.71 -12.87
C ARG A 400 -28.02 -8.63 -14.05
N ALA A 401 -27.91 -8.15 -15.29
CA ALA A 401 -28.07 -8.97 -16.48
C ALA A 401 -27.03 -10.11 -16.58
N LEU A 402 -25.90 -10.01 -15.89
CA LEU A 402 -24.92 -11.11 -15.81
C LEU A 402 -25.44 -12.29 -14.98
N GLY A 403 -26.34 -12.02 -14.02
CA GLY A 403 -26.98 -13.04 -13.21
C GLY A 403 -28.09 -13.80 -13.94
N LYS A 404 -28.38 -15.02 -13.49
CA LYS A 404 -29.56 -15.80 -13.87
C LYS A 404 -30.84 -15.02 -13.51
N ALA A 405 -32.01 -15.46 -13.99
CA ALA A 405 -33.27 -14.82 -13.65
C ALA A 405 -33.52 -14.69 -12.13
N ASN A 406 -33.09 -15.67 -11.36
CA ASN A 406 -33.06 -15.64 -9.91
C ASN A 406 -31.59 -15.67 -9.44
N HIS A 407 -31.09 -14.53 -9.01
CA HIS A 407 -29.73 -14.34 -8.55
C HIS A 407 -29.65 -13.38 -7.36
N VAL A 408 -28.46 -13.29 -6.75
CA VAL A 408 -28.14 -12.27 -5.72
C VAL A 408 -27.16 -11.27 -6.28
N LEU A 409 -27.43 -9.96 -6.18
CA LEU A 409 -26.46 -8.90 -6.37
C LEU A 409 -26.01 -8.36 -5.02
N TYR A 410 -24.71 -8.52 -4.73
CA TYR A 410 -24.09 -8.02 -3.51
C TYR A 410 -23.13 -6.88 -3.82
N ASP A 411 -23.48 -5.68 -3.40
CA ASP A 411 -22.67 -4.47 -3.57
C ASP A 411 -21.87 -4.19 -2.29
N LEU A 412 -20.56 -4.43 -2.30
CA LEU A 412 -19.66 -4.17 -1.16
C LEU A 412 -19.21 -2.71 -1.08
N LYS A 413 -19.49 -1.91 -2.11
CA LYS A 413 -18.88 -0.58 -2.28
C LYS A 413 -19.92 0.55 -2.34
N TYR A 414 -21.19 0.24 -2.10
CA TYR A 414 -22.30 1.20 -2.19
C TYR A 414 -22.34 1.98 -3.51
N VAL A 415 -22.00 1.31 -4.62
CA VAL A 415 -22.10 1.87 -5.96
C VAL A 415 -23.54 2.08 -6.38
N PHE A 416 -24.41 1.16 -5.94
CA PHE A 416 -25.84 1.17 -6.27
C PHE A 416 -26.68 1.55 -5.05
N SER A 417 -27.90 2.01 -5.33
CA SER A 417 -28.89 2.27 -4.28
C SER A 417 -29.33 0.96 -3.58
N GLN A 418 -29.93 1.10 -2.40
CA GLN A 418 -30.46 -0.05 -1.65
C GLN A 418 -31.52 -0.83 -2.45
N ALA A 419 -32.31 -0.14 -3.29
CA ALA A 419 -33.33 -0.78 -4.11
C ALA A 419 -32.76 -1.56 -5.32
N GLU A 420 -31.55 -1.27 -5.72
CA GLU A 420 -30.90 -1.87 -6.90
C GLU A 420 -30.03 -3.09 -6.54
N SER A 421 -29.68 -3.29 -5.27
CA SER A 421 -28.91 -4.43 -4.80
C SER A 421 -29.71 -5.31 -3.85
N ASP A 422 -29.38 -6.60 -3.77
CA ASP A 422 -30.05 -7.53 -2.83
C ASP A 422 -29.36 -7.49 -1.46
N LEU A 423 -28.05 -7.29 -1.47
CA LEU A 423 -27.20 -7.18 -0.28
C LEU A 423 -26.23 -6.00 -0.43
N ARG A 424 -25.94 -5.37 0.70
CA ARG A 424 -24.90 -4.36 0.85
C ARG A 424 -24.08 -4.67 2.10
N LEU A 425 -22.82 -4.23 2.16
CA LEU A 425 -21.95 -4.49 3.31
C LEU A 425 -22.38 -3.65 4.54
#